data_df233865d49cc930eacd048a47db8f31
#
_entry.id   df233865d49cc930eacd048a47db8f31
#
_cell.length_a   1.000
_cell.length_b   1.000
_cell.length_c   1.000
_cell.angle_alpha   90.00
_cell.angle_beta   90.00
_cell.angle_gamma   90.00
#
_symmetry.space_group_name_H-M   'P 1'
#
loop_
_entity.id
_entity.type
_entity.pdbx_description
1 polymer ?
#
loop_
_entity_poly.entity_id
_entity_poly.type
_entity_poly.pdbx_seq_one_letter_code
_entity_poly.pdbx_strand_id
1 'polypeptide(L)'
;MDFMAVFSKQLWILGTAPVASFPPNDYGLYDMTGNVWEWTEDWYQWGHDRQAHQIDPVVNSEKASFDPRDPGVAKHVIKGGSFLCARNYCSRYRPSAREAQSPDTGTSHIGFRLVSTP
;
A
#
# COMPACT_ATOMS: atom_id res chain seq x y z
N MET A 1 1.39 -19.45 -6.11
CA MET A 1 2.58 -18.86 -5.44
C MET A 1 2.42 -19.02 -3.95
N ASP A 2 3.43 -19.56 -3.30
CA ASP A 2 3.45 -19.63 -1.84
C ASP A 2 3.81 -18.26 -1.27
N PHE A 3 2.84 -17.58 -0.65
CA PHE A 3 3.02 -16.30 0.02
C PHE A 3 4.14 -16.35 1.08
N MET A 4 4.23 -17.45 1.81
CA MET A 4 5.25 -17.64 2.85
C MET A 4 6.65 -17.76 2.27
N ALA A 5 6.81 -18.34 1.08
CA ALA A 5 8.11 -18.46 0.40
C ALA A 5 8.62 -17.09 -0.07
N VAL A 6 7.74 -16.25 -0.60
CA VAL A 6 8.07 -14.86 -0.99
C VAL A 6 8.44 -14.05 0.24
N PHE A 7 7.67 -14.17 1.30
CA PHE A 7 7.89 -13.48 2.56
C PHE A 7 9.20 -13.90 3.23
N SER A 8 9.53 -15.21 3.20
CA SER A 8 10.78 -15.72 3.77
C SER A 8 12.02 -15.20 3.04
N LYS A 9 11.98 -15.12 1.71
CA LYS A 9 13.07 -14.54 0.92
C LYS A 9 13.29 -13.06 1.23
N GLN A 10 12.22 -12.31 1.40
CA GLN A 10 12.29 -10.88 1.70
C GLN A 10 12.92 -10.59 3.08
N LEU A 11 12.79 -11.51 4.03
CA LEU A 11 13.40 -11.38 5.36
C LEU A 11 14.93 -11.43 5.35
N TRP A 12 15.54 -11.97 4.31
CA TRP A 12 17.01 -12.04 4.17
C TRP A 12 17.61 -10.78 3.54
N ILE A 13 16.77 -9.89 3.01
CA ILE A 13 17.20 -8.64 2.41
C ILE A 13 17.08 -7.54 3.48
N LEU A 14 18.21 -7.02 3.91
CA LEU A 14 18.29 -5.88 4.83
C LEU A 14 18.04 -4.60 4.03
N GLY A 15 16.77 -4.17 3.93
CA GLY A 15 16.37 -2.98 3.21
C GLY A 15 15.50 -3.27 2.01
N THR A 16 15.55 -2.40 1.00
CA THR A 16 14.80 -2.57 -0.24
C THR A 16 15.46 -3.56 -1.18
N ALA A 17 14.65 -4.35 -1.88
CA ALA A 17 15.10 -5.22 -2.96
C ALA A 17 15.01 -4.48 -4.32
N PRO A 18 15.85 -4.85 -5.30
CA PRO A 18 15.61 -4.42 -6.67
C PRO A 18 14.21 -4.84 -7.13
N VAL A 19 13.57 -4.01 -7.95
CA VAL A 19 12.24 -4.31 -8.48
C VAL A 19 12.23 -5.64 -9.23
N ALA A 20 11.10 -6.36 -9.17
CA ALA A 20 10.91 -7.67 -9.81
C ALA A 20 11.93 -8.75 -9.38
N SER A 21 12.50 -8.65 -8.17
CA SER A 21 13.39 -9.68 -7.61
C SER A 21 12.65 -10.95 -7.18
N PHE A 22 11.33 -10.87 -7.00
CA PHE A 22 10.47 -11.97 -6.58
C PHE A 22 9.49 -12.33 -7.69
N PRO A 23 8.92 -13.55 -7.70
CA PRO A 23 7.95 -13.95 -8.70
C PRO A 23 6.73 -13.02 -8.75
N PRO A 24 6.14 -12.79 -9.94
CA PRO A 24 4.90 -12.03 -10.06
C PRO A 24 3.72 -12.81 -9.48
N ASN A 25 2.62 -12.10 -9.22
CA ASN A 25 1.35 -12.75 -8.91
C ASN A 25 0.68 -13.31 -10.17
N ASP A 26 -0.51 -13.90 -10.04
CA ASP A 26 -1.26 -14.51 -11.13
C ASP A 26 -1.70 -13.52 -12.23
N TYR A 27 -1.67 -12.21 -11.92
CA TYR A 27 -1.93 -11.14 -12.89
C TYR A 27 -0.64 -10.61 -13.57
N GLY A 28 0.51 -11.23 -13.30
CA GLY A 28 1.80 -10.76 -13.82
C GLY A 28 2.35 -9.51 -13.15
N LEU A 29 1.82 -9.14 -11.97
CA LEU A 29 2.26 -7.95 -11.24
C LEU A 29 3.31 -8.31 -10.20
N TYR A 30 4.41 -7.55 -10.20
CA TYR A 30 5.53 -7.70 -9.28
C TYR A 30 5.39 -6.82 -8.05
N ASP A 31 5.95 -7.25 -6.93
CA ASP A 31 6.12 -6.48 -5.69
C ASP A 31 4.82 -5.86 -5.14
N MET A 32 3.68 -6.53 -5.33
CA MET A 32 2.39 -6.06 -4.83
C MET A 32 2.26 -6.19 -3.31
N THR A 33 3.15 -6.96 -2.68
CA THR A 33 3.23 -7.15 -1.23
C THR A 33 4.67 -7.02 -0.77
N GLY A 34 4.92 -6.10 0.13
CA GLY A 34 6.25 -5.87 0.69
C GLY A 34 7.14 -4.98 -0.17
N ASN A 35 8.43 -5.03 0.07
CA ASN A 35 9.47 -4.16 -0.44
C ASN A 35 9.29 -2.72 0.05
N VAL A 36 8.48 -1.91 -0.60
CA VAL A 36 8.12 -0.57 -0.14
C VAL A 36 6.61 -0.38 -0.19
N TRP A 37 6.09 0.45 0.70
CA TRP A 37 4.74 0.97 0.57
C TRP A 37 4.58 1.69 -0.76
N GLU A 38 3.40 1.66 -1.33
CA GLU A 38 3.11 2.35 -2.59
C GLU A 38 1.97 3.34 -2.42
N TRP A 39 2.21 4.57 -2.89
CA TRP A 39 1.19 5.59 -2.97
C TRP A 39 0.05 5.15 -3.88
N THR A 40 -1.17 5.47 -3.46
CA THR A 40 -2.36 5.39 -4.30
C THR A 40 -2.91 6.79 -4.59
N GLU A 41 -3.79 6.88 -5.56
CA GLU A 41 -4.50 8.11 -5.91
C GLU A 41 -5.55 8.51 -4.85
N ASP A 42 -6.01 7.54 -4.06
CA ASP A 42 -7.07 7.75 -3.08
C ASP A 42 -6.65 8.64 -1.91
N TRP A 43 -7.50 9.59 -1.58
CA TRP A 43 -7.45 10.26 -0.29
C TRP A 43 -8.00 9.35 0.81
N TYR A 44 -7.32 9.31 1.93
CA TYR A 44 -7.64 8.39 3.02
C TYR A 44 -8.93 8.78 3.74
N GLN A 45 -9.81 7.82 3.92
CA GLN A 45 -10.98 7.92 4.80
C GLN A 45 -10.93 6.77 5.81
N TRP A 46 -11.37 7.05 7.03
CA TRP A 46 -11.45 6.06 8.07
C TRP A 46 -12.55 5.03 7.76
N GLY A 47 -12.16 3.75 7.75
CA GLY A 47 -13.07 2.66 7.41
C GLY A 47 -13.29 2.51 5.90
N HIS A 48 -14.23 1.65 5.56
CA HIS A 48 -14.72 1.42 4.20
C HIS A 48 -16.20 1.72 4.13
N ASP A 49 -16.66 2.33 3.06
CA ASP A 49 -18.10 2.47 2.80
C ASP A 49 -18.68 1.08 2.48
N ARG A 50 -19.47 0.58 3.42
CA ARG A 50 -20.08 -0.75 3.31
C ARG A 50 -21.43 -0.76 2.55
N GLN A 51 -21.97 0.41 2.24
CA GLN A 51 -23.33 0.53 1.73
C GLN A 51 -23.40 0.80 0.22
N ALA A 52 -22.29 1.15 -0.39
CA ALA A 52 -22.30 1.54 -1.80
C ALA A 52 -21.77 0.41 -2.69
N HIS A 53 -22.60 -0.02 -3.64
CA HIS A 53 -22.10 -0.69 -4.83
C HIS A 53 -21.43 0.38 -5.70
N GLN A 54 -20.12 0.46 -5.60
CA GLN A 54 -19.31 1.42 -6.35
C GLN A 54 -18.57 0.68 -7.47
N ILE A 55 -18.53 1.31 -8.64
CA ILE A 55 -17.69 0.86 -9.75
C ILE A 55 -16.43 1.74 -9.73
N ASP A 56 -15.26 1.11 -9.60
CA ASP A 56 -13.95 1.78 -9.55
C ASP A 56 -13.92 2.98 -8.59
N PRO A 57 -14.24 2.76 -7.29
CA PRO A 57 -14.37 3.87 -6.35
C PRO A 57 -13.02 4.52 -6.08
N VAL A 58 -12.95 5.84 -6.26
CA VAL A 58 -11.78 6.67 -5.95
C VAL A 58 -12.22 7.88 -5.12
N VAL A 59 -11.52 8.14 -4.03
CA VAL A 59 -11.72 9.35 -3.23
C VAL A 59 -10.86 10.47 -3.80
N ASN A 60 -11.43 11.29 -4.68
CA ASN A 60 -10.72 12.31 -5.47
C ASN A 60 -10.49 13.64 -4.74
N SER A 61 -11.10 13.86 -3.58
CA SER A 61 -11.10 15.15 -2.92
C SER A 61 -10.25 15.14 -1.66
N GLU A 62 -9.25 16.02 -1.61
CA GLU A 62 -8.46 16.29 -0.40
C GLU A 62 -9.36 16.62 0.80
N LYS A 63 -10.41 17.41 0.56
CA LYS A 63 -11.37 17.81 1.60
C LYS A 63 -12.15 16.64 2.19
N ALA A 64 -12.24 15.52 1.47
CA ALA A 64 -12.87 14.30 1.95
C ALA A 64 -11.92 13.44 2.79
N SER A 65 -10.64 13.78 2.85
CA SER A 65 -9.67 13.04 3.66
C SER A 65 -9.98 13.17 5.14
N PHE A 66 -10.04 12.04 5.82
CA PHE A 66 -10.28 12.02 7.26
C PHE A 66 -9.57 10.85 7.93
N ASP A 67 -8.71 11.17 8.89
CA ASP A 67 -8.07 10.22 9.81
C ASP A 67 -8.31 10.71 11.25
N PRO A 68 -9.10 10.02 12.07
CA PRO A 68 -9.38 10.44 13.45
C PRO A 68 -8.14 10.44 14.35
N ARG A 69 -7.06 9.75 13.93
CA ARG A 69 -5.79 9.72 14.67
C ARG A 69 -4.99 11.02 14.48
N ASP A 70 -5.28 11.77 13.42
CA ASP A 70 -4.59 13.00 13.07
C ASP A 70 -5.56 13.96 12.36
N PRO A 71 -6.54 14.51 13.09
CA PRO A 71 -7.59 15.35 12.53
C PRO A 71 -7.01 16.63 11.88
N GLY A 72 -7.58 16.98 10.73
CA GLY A 72 -7.20 18.21 10.01
C GLY A 72 -5.98 18.06 9.08
N VAL A 73 -5.35 16.89 9.03
CA VAL A 73 -4.28 16.58 8.07
C VAL A 73 -4.81 15.67 6.99
N ALA A 74 -4.82 16.17 5.76
CA ALA A 74 -5.19 15.36 4.60
C ALA A 74 -4.09 14.33 4.29
N LYS A 75 -4.48 13.08 4.02
CA LYS A 75 -3.57 11.97 3.76
C LYS A 75 -4.02 11.15 2.57
N HIS A 76 -3.06 10.65 1.82
CA HIS A 76 -3.30 9.62 0.81
C HIS A 76 -3.24 8.23 1.42
N VAL A 77 -3.85 7.28 0.73
CA VAL A 77 -3.73 5.86 1.04
C VAL A 77 -2.39 5.34 0.51
N ILE A 78 -1.68 4.57 1.33
CA ILE A 78 -0.56 3.73 0.90
C ILE A 78 -0.91 2.27 1.13
N LYS A 79 -0.37 1.39 0.28
CA LYS A 79 -0.68 -0.04 0.27
C LYS A 79 0.55 -0.92 0.11
N GLY A 80 0.37 -2.21 0.40
CA GLY A 80 1.34 -3.26 0.10
C GLY A 80 2.29 -3.62 1.25
N GLY A 81 2.48 -2.76 2.22
CA GLY A 81 3.48 -2.94 3.27
C GLY A 81 4.90 -2.68 2.79
N SER A 82 5.87 -2.71 3.69
CA SER A 82 7.29 -2.49 3.36
C SER A 82 8.20 -3.47 4.09
N PHE A 83 9.49 -3.46 3.74
CA PHE A 83 10.52 -4.25 4.41
C PHE A 83 10.66 -3.92 5.91
N LEU A 84 10.21 -2.75 6.35
CA LEU A 84 10.19 -2.34 7.76
C LEU A 84 9.01 -2.90 8.55
N CYS A 85 8.07 -3.57 7.90
CA CYS A 85 6.95 -4.20 8.59
C CYS A 85 7.46 -5.40 9.39
N ALA A 86 7.51 -5.27 10.72
CA ALA A 86 7.87 -6.36 11.60
C ALA A 86 6.87 -7.53 11.48
N ARG A 87 7.29 -8.75 11.87
CA ARG A 87 6.46 -9.97 11.83
C ARG A 87 5.07 -9.81 12.46
N ASN A 88 4.94 -8.96 13.47
CA ASN A 88 3.70 -8.68 14.17
C ASN A 88 2.69 -7.87 13.33
N TYR A 89 3.10 -7.33 12.19
CA TYR A 89 2.32 -6.48 11.31
C TYR A 89 2.03 -7.10 9.95
N CYS A 90 2.12 -8.43 9.83
CA CYS A 90 1.82 -9.16 8.59
C CYS A 90 0.43 -8.85 8.00
N SER A 91 -0.51 -8.37 8.82
CA SER A 91 -1.83 -7.94 8.34
C SER A 91 -1.80 -6.77 7.36
N ARG A 92 -0.75 -5.97 7.36
CA ARG A 92 -0.58 -4.82 6.45
C ARG A 92 -0.32 -5.20 5.00
N TYR A 93 0.11 -6.43 4.76
CA TYR A 93 0.32 -6.97 3.40
C TYR A 93 -0.97 -7.45 2.72
N ARG A 94 -2.08 -7.53 3.46
CA ARG A 94 -3.36 -7.98 2.90
C ARG A 94 -3.89 -6.97 1.88
N PRO A 95 -4.58 -7.43 0.82
CA PRO A 95 -5.19 -6.53 -0.16
C PRO A 95 -6.18 -5.52 0.45
N SER A 96 -6.86 -5.90 1.54
CA SER A 96 -7.77 -5.02 2.28
C SER A 96 -7.07 -4.02 3.20
N ALA A 97 -5.80 -4.24 3.53
CA ALA A 97 -5.05 -3.35 4.41
C ALA A 97 -4.67 -2.07 3.67
N ARG A 98 -4.77 -0.95 4.36
CA ARG A 98 -4.35 0.36 3.89
C ARG A 98 -3.90 1.21 5.06
N GLU A 99 -2.96 2.10 4.80
CA GLU A 99 -2.46 3.07 5.78
C GLU A 99 -2.62 4.48 5.22
N ALA A 100 -2.62 5.44 6.12
CA ALA A 100 -2.73 6.85 5.80
C ALA A 100 -1.35 7.51 5.89
N GLN A 101 -0.97 8.28 4.87
CA GLN A 101 0.29 8.99 4.85
C GLN A 101 0.14 10.39 4.29
N SER A 102 0.73 11.37 4.97
CA SER A 102 0.76 12.75 4.50
C SER A 102 1.55 12.87 3.20
N PRO A 103 1.05 13.57 2.17
CA PRO A 103 1.66 13.60 0.85
C PRO A 103 3.01 14.31 0.78
N ASP A 104 3.34 15.12 1.77
CA ASP A 104 4.63 15.82 1.89
C ASP A 104 5.71 14.99 2.59
N THR A 105 5.43 13.73 2.89
CA THR A 105 6.38 12.84 3.56
C THR A 105 7.27 12.11 2.55
N GLY A 106 8.58 12.33 2.65
CA GLY A 106 9.59 11.54 1.94
C GLY A 106 10.24 10.52 2.88
N THR A 107 10.19 9.24 2.51
CA THR A 107 10.83 8.16 3.27
C THR A 107 11.45 7.12 2.34
N SER A 108 12.39 6.33 2.86
CA SER A 108 13.07 5.27 2.09
C SER A 108 12.22 4.03 1.85
N HIS A 109 11.04 3.92 2.48
CA HIS A 109 10.18 2.74 2.42
C HIS A 109 8.81 3.01 1.79
N ILE A 110 8.67 4.12 1.06
CA ILE A 110 7.49 4.46 0.26
C ILE A 110 7.92 4.78 -1.16
N GLY A 111 7.25 4.20 -2.12
CA GLY A 111 7.44 4.43 -3.54
C GLY A 111 6.10 4.54 -4.27
N PHE A 112 6.13 4.43 -5.59
CA PHE A 112 4.93 4.47 -6.42
C PHE A 112 5.14 3.69 -7.71
N ARG A 113 4.05 3.34 -8.36
CA ARG A 113 4.05 2.84 -9.73
C ARG A 113 3.05 3.61 -10.56
N LEU A 114 3.32 3.73 -11.85
CA LEU A 114 2.40 4.35 -12.79
C LEU A 114 1.42 3.32 -13.34
N VAL A 115 0.20 3.77 -13.57
CA VAL A 115 -0.85 3.01 -14.26
C VAL A 115 -1.25 3.80 -15.49
N SER A 116 -1.25 3.14 -16.65
CA SER A 116 -1.80 3.74 -17.87
C SER A 116 -3.27 3.39 -17.97
N THR A 117 -4.10 4.39 -18.25
CA THR A 117 -5.50 4.16 -18.64
C THR A 117 -5.57 3.87 -20.13
N PRO A 118 -6.44 2.93 -20.55
CA PRO A 118 -6.64 2.64 -21.97
C PRO A 118 -7.24 3.80 -22.74
#